data_ce5a2b21fccb05b771f629aa772d01ca
#
_entry.id   ce5a2b21fccb05b771f629aa772d01ca
#
_cell.length_a   1.000
_cell.length_b   1.000
_cell.length_c   1.000
_cell.angle_alpha   90.00
_cell.angle_beta   90.00
_cell.angle_gamma   90.00
#
_symmetry.space_group_name_H-M   'P 1'
#
loop_
_entity.id
_entity.type
_entity.pdbx_description
1 polymer ?
#
loop_
_entity_poly.entity_id
_entity_poly.type
_entity_poly.pdbx_seq_one_letter_code
_entity_poly.pdbx_strand_id
1 'polypeptide(L)'
;MKSKNTFKTRSKIDINGKKYIYFDLNILADFFNFNLESIPNSIKILLENLIRNEDGESVTHEMIALICSNIENNHKTFEIAFSPTRVLMQDFTGVPAVADLAAMRDALRSKNIDPKKINPLSRVDLVIDHSVMVDTFGSSQS
;
A
#
# COMPACT_ATOMS: atom_id res chain seq x y z
N MET A 1 -3.68 1.88 -10.29
CA MET A 1 -4.99 1.44 -10.87
C MET A 1 -6.12 2.19 -10.19
N LYS A 2 -7.27 2.34 -10.81
CA LYS A 2 -8.44 2.98 -10.19
C LYS A 2 -9.32 1.86 -9.63
N SER A 3 -9.64 1.91 -8.34
CA SER A 3 -10.54 0.94 -7.70
C SER A 3 -11.86 0.81 -8.47
N LYS A 4 -12.41 -0.41 -8.58
CA LYS A 4 -13.76 -0.69 -9.11
C LYS A 4 -14.83 -0.04 -8.26
N ASN A 5 -14.56 0.13 -6.95
CA ASN A 5 -15.44 0.81 -5.98
C ASN A 5 -16.86 0.20 -5.96
N THR A 6 -16.94 -1.12 -5.93
CA THR A 6 -18.21 -1.87 -5.97
C THR A 6 -19.17 -1.46 -4.86
N PHE A 7 -18.65 -1.21 -3.66
CA PHE A 7 -19.44 -0.78 -2.50
C PHE A 7 -19.65 0.73 -2.41
N LYS A 8 -19.25 1.51 -3.45
CA LYS A 8 -19.41 2.97 -3.53
C LYS A 8 -18.80 3.74 -2.35
N THR A 9 -17.76 3.21 -1.76
CA THR A 9 -17.08 3.79 -0.58
C THR A 9 -16.20 5.00 -0.90
N ARG A 10 -15.87 5.22 -2.19
CA ARG A 10 -15.03 6.34 -2.63
C ARG A 10 -15.73 7.68 -2.44
N SER A 11 -15.23 8.47 -1.51
CA SER A 11 -15.79 9.74 -1.06
C SER A 11 -14.80 10.89 -1.23
N LYS A 12 -15.28 12.12 -1.10
CA LYS A 12 -14.47 13.33 -1.18
C LYS A 12 -14.59 14.11 0.11
N ILE A 13 -13.47 14.66 0.56
CA ILE A 13 -13.40 15.59 1.69
C ILE A 13 -12.67 16.85 1.26
N ASP A 14 -13.15 18.00 1.71
CA ASP A 14 -12.46 19.27 1.54
C ASP A 14 -11.74 19.62 2.85
N ILE A 15 -10.43 19.84 2.75
CA ILE A 15 -9.60 20.23 3.89
C ILE A 15 -8.85 21.50 3.48
N ASN A 16 -9.19 22.63 4.08
CA ASN A 16 -8.58 23.93 3.80
C ASN A 16 -8.59 24.30 2.31
N GLY A 17 -9.73 24.06 1.62
CA GLY A 17 -9.91 24.36 0.20
C GLY A 17 -9.26 23.35 -0.76
N LYS A 18 -8.62 22.30 -0.24
CA LYS A 18 -8.10 21.20 -1.04
C LYS A 18 -9.00 19.98 -0.95
N LYS A 19 -9.37 19.45 -2.12
CA LYS A 19 -10.23 18.26 -2.23
C LYS A 19 -9.37 17.00 -2.22
N TYR A 20 -9.67 16.11 -1.29
CA TYR A 20 -9.05 14.79 -1.18
C TYR A 20 -10.06 13.71 -1.46
N ILE A 21 -9.57 12.57 -1.97
CA ILE A 21 -10.36 11.36 -2.14
C ILE A 21 -9.97 10.41 -1.03
N TYR A 22 -10.97 9.85 -0.36
CA TYR A 22 -10.79 8.80 0.64
C TYR A 22 -11.81 7.69 0.40
N PHE A 23 -11.63 6.58 1.07
CA PHE A 23 -12.57 5.45 1.04
C PHE A 23 -13.22 5.34 2.42
N ASP A 24 -14.52 5.56 2.44
CA ASP A 24 -15.30 5.66 3.68
C ASP A 24 -15.70 4.27 4.18
N LEU A 25 -15.14 3.87 5.32
CA LEU A 25 -15.45 2.60 5.96
C LEU A 25 -16.83 2.58 6.62
N ASN A 26 -17.44 3.75 6.93
CA ASN A 26 -18.80 3.79 7.47
C ASN A 26 -19.80 3.24 6.45
N ILE A 27 -19.62 3.58 5.17
CA ILE A 27 -20.47 3.05 4.09
C ILE A 27 -20.40 1.51 4.06
N LEU A 28 -19.19 0.97 4.25
CA LEU A 28 -18.99 -0.48 4.28
C LEU A 28 -19.62 -1.11 5.55
N ALA A 29 -19.45 -0.45 6.69
CA ALA A 29 -20.03 -0.88 7.96
C ALA A 29 -21.57 -0.91 7.91
N ASP A 30 -22.18 0.14 7.33
CA ASP A 30 -23.63 0.20 7.13
C ASP A 30 -24.13 -0.89 6.18
N PHE A 31 -23.39 -1.13 5.08
CA PHE A 31 -23.76 -2.14 4.09
C PHE A 31 -23.75 -3.57 4.65
N PHE A 32 -22.78 -3.91 5.48
CA PHE A 32 -22.61 -5.23 6.08
C PHE A 32 -23.13 -5.33 7.51
N ASN A 33 -23.68 -4.22 8.06
CA ASN A 33 -24.28 -4.14 9.40
C ASN A 33 -23.33 -4.56 10.53
N PHE A 34 -22.10 -4.01 10.54
CA PHE A 34 -21.16 -4.18 11.64
C PHE A 34 -20.79 -2.85 12.31
N ASN A 35 -20.39 -2.91 13.58
CA ASN A 35 -19.96 -1.71 14.29
C ASN A 35 -18.49 -1.39 14.00
N LEU A 36 -18.23 -0.31 13.22
CA LEU A 36 -16.89 0.11 12.86
C LEU A 36 -16.04 0.49 14.10
N GLU A 37 -16.63 1.01 15.16
CA GLU A 37 -15.88 1.41 16.36
C GLU A 37 -15.38 0.21 17.17
N SER A 38 -16.07 -0.93 17.09
CA SER A 38 -15.70 -2.14 17.82
C SER A 38 -14.52 -2.90 17.24
N ILE A 39 -14.15 -2.64 15.97
CA ILE A 39 -13.05 -3.35 15.32
C ILE A 39 -11.69 -2.64 15.53
N PRO A 40 -10.59 -3.41 15.66
CA PRO A 40 -9.25 -2.86 15.80
C PRO A 40 -8.84 -1.94 14.63
N ASN A 41 -8.05 -0.92 14.91
CA ASN A 41 -7.55 0.00 13.87
C ASN A 41 -6.74 -0.72 12.78
N SER A 42 -6.04 -1.80 13.10
CA SER A 42 -5.34 -2.65 12.13
C SER A 42 -6.29 -3.24 11.08
N ILE A 43 -7.47 -3.70 11.52
CA ILE A 43 -8.49 -4.23 10.60
C ILE A 43 -9.08 -3.10 9.75
N LYS A 44 -9.31 -1.91 10.32
CA LYS A 44 -9.76 -0.73 9.54
C LYS A 44 -8.78 -0.38 8.42
N ILE A 45 -7.47 -0.40 8.71
CA ILE A 45 -6.41 -0.15 7.71
C ILE A 45 -6.42 -1.22 6.62
N LEU A 46 -6.56 -2.49 6.98
CA LEU A 46 -6.62 -3.59 6.01
C LEU A 46 -7.86 -3.49 5.12
N LEU A 47 -9.03 -3.22 5.69
CA LEU A 47 -10.27 -3.02 4.93
C LEU A 47 -10.18 -1.83 3.98
N GLU A 48 -9.65 -0.69 4.46
CA GLU A 48 -9.45 0.48 3.60
C GLU A 48 -8.49 0.19 2.46
N ASN A 49 -7.42 -0.55 2.72
CA ASN A 49 -6.47 -0.98 1.70
C ASN A 49 -7.14 -1.84 0.63
N LEU A 50 -7.99 -2.79 1.02
CA LEU A 50 -8.72 -3.66 0.09
C LEU A 50 -9.69 -2.87 -0.80
N ILE A 51 -10.56 -2.04 -0.22
CA ILE A 51 -11.54 -1.25 -1.01
C ILE A 51 -10.86 -0.23 -1.92
N ARG A 52 -9.71 0.32 -1.52
CA ARG A 52 -8.89 1.21 -2.32
C ARG A 52 -8.28 0.51 -3.54
N ASN A 53 -7.87 -0.74 -3.39
CA ASN A 53 -7.16 -1.52 -4.40
C ASN A 53 -8.03 -2.60 -5.07
N GLU A 54 -9.34 -2.55 -4.90
CA GLU A 54 -10.28 -3.46 -5.55
C GLU A 54 -10.11 -3.43 -7.08
N ASP A 55 -9.54 -4.47 -7.67
CA ASP A 55 -9.29 -4.61 -9.11
C ASP A 55 -10.16 -5.71 -9.75
N GLY A 56 -10.75 -6.59 -8.93
CA GLY A 56 -11.56 -7.72 -9.33
C GLY A 56 -10.76 -8.92 -9.79
N GLU A 57 -9.45 -8.91 -9.58
CA GLU A 57 -8.50 -10.01 -9.84
C GLU A 57 -7.78 -10.40 -8.58
N SER A 58 -6.87 -9.54 -8.10
CA SER A 58 -6.13 -9.75 -6.83
C SER A 58 -6.98 -9.38 -5.62
N VAL A 59 -7.75 -8.31 -5.72
CA VAL A 59 -8.70 -7.87 -4.69
C VAL A 59 -10.11 -7.86 -5.28
N THR A 60 -10.91 -8.83 -4.91
CA THR A 60 -12.28 -8.97 -5.41
C THR A 60 -13.31 -8.46 -4.39
N HIS A 61 -14.50 -8.13 -4.86
CA HIS A 61 -15.59 -7.72 -3.97
C HIS A 61 -16.07 -8.87 -3.06
N GLU A 62 -15.96 -10.11 -3.53
CA GLU A 62 -16.28 -11.30 -2.71
C GLU A 62 -15.31 -11.43 -1.52
N MET A 63 -14.02 -11.16 -1.74
CA MET A 63 -13.02 -11.15 -0.66
C MET A 63 -13.36 -10.10 0.39
N ILE A 64 -13.72 -8.89 -0.03
CA ILE A 64 -14.13 -7.81 0.87
C ILE A 64 -15.40 -8.19 1.63
N ALA A 65 -16.41 -8.71 0.92
CA ALA A 65 -17.67 -9.15 1.52
C ALA A 65 -17.47 -10.27 2.55
N LEU A 66 -16.60 -11.24 2.23
CA LEU A 66 -16.26 -12.35 3.13
C LEU A 66 -15.65 -11.85 4.45
N ILE A 67 -14.73 -10.89 4.38
CA ILE A 67 -14.08 -10.32 5.56
C ILE A 67 -15.11 -9.55 6.39
N CYS A 68 -15.90 -8.67 5.77
CA CYS A 68 -16.91 -7.88 6.47
C CYS A 68 -17.96 -8.75 7.15
N SER A 69 -18.43 -9.80 6.49
CA SER A 69 -19.43 -10.73 7.06
C SER A 69 -18.89 -11.59 8.20
N ASN A 70 -17.57 -11.67 8.37
CA ASN A 70 -16.95 -12.46 9.44
C ASN A 70 -16.14 -11.60 10.44
N ILE A 71 -16.27 -10.30 10.36
CA ILE A 71 -15.43 -9.37 11.15
C ILE A 71 -15.64 -9.53 12.66
N GLU A 72 -16.84 -9.94 13.08
CA GLU A 72 -17.20 -10.22 14.47
C GLU A 72 -16.91 -11.67 14.88
N ASN A 73 -16.65 -12.54 13.91
CA ASN A 73 -16.38 -13.95 14.12
C ASN A 73 -14.86 -14.21 14.15
N ASN A 74 -14.24 -14.07 15.31
CA ASN A 74 -12.78 -14.19 15.53
C ASN A 74 -12.17 -15.58 15.22
N HIS A 75 -12.90 -16.50 14.59
CA HIS A 75 -12.47 -17.89 14.42
C HIS A 75 -12.05 -18.26 12.99
N LYS A 76 -12.11 -17.33 12.04
CA LYS A 76 -11.71 -17.61 10.65
C LYS A 76 -10.46 -16.82 10.30
N THR A 77 -9.47 -17.52 9.78
CA THR A 77 -8.30 -16.90 9.14
C THR A 77 -8.60 -16.65 7.67
N PHE A 78 -8.20 -15.50 7.17
CA PHE A 78 -8.33 -15.14 5.76
C PHE A 78 -6.96 -14.77 5.21
N GLU A 79 -6.70 -15.16 3.98
CA GLU A 79 -5.62 -14.59 3.20
C GLU A 79 -6.16 -13.38 2.45
N ILE A 80 -5.41 -12.29 2.49
CA ILE A 80 -5.76 -11.05 1.81
C ILE A 80 -4.59 -10.55 0.96
N ALA A 81 -4.90 -9.95 -0.17
CA ALA A 81 -3.92 -9.22 -0.97
C ALA A 81 -3.74 -7.82 -0.36
N PHE A 82 -2.55 -7.54 0.17
CA PHE A 82 -2.22 -6.24 0.75
C PHE A 82 -1.28 -5.46 -0.17
N SER A 83 -1.67 -4.23 -0.53
CA SER A 83 -0.86 -3.34 -1.36
C SER A 83 -0.25 -2.24 -0.48
N PRO A 84 1.05 -2.33 -0.11
CA PRO A 84 1.69 -1.32 0.70
C PRO A 84 1.81 0.00 -0.07
N THR A 85 1.57 1.13 0.60
CA THR A 85 1.78 2.46 0.03
C THR A 85 3.24 2.90 0.09
N ARG A 86 4.01 2.28 0.98
CA ARG A 86 5.43 2.53 1.20
C ARG A 86 6.10 1.27 1.70
N VAL A 87 7.27 0.96 1.16
CA VAL A 87 8.14 -0.13 1.58
C VAL A 87 9.37 0.47 2.22
N LEU A 88 9.68 0.07 3.43
CA LEU A 88 10.92 0.41 4.12
C LEU A 88 11.86 -0.79 4.02
N MET A 89 13.03 -0.60 3.44
CA MET A 89 14.06 -1.63 3.34
C MET A 89 15.26 -1.25 4.19
N GLN A 90 15.70 -2.18 4.98
CA GLN A 90 16.97 -2.12 5.68
C GLN A 90 18.09 -2.38 4.66
N ASP A 91 19.26 -1.79 4.84
CA ASP A 91 20.35 -1.80 3.84
C ASP A 91 20.92 -3.19 3.56
N PHE A 92 20.98 -4.07 4.55
CA PHE A 92 21.50 -5.43 4.36
C PHE A 92 20.63 -6.25 3.39
N THR A 93 19.31 -6.17 3.49
CA THR A 93 18.36 -6.87 2.61
C THR A 93 17.94 -6.00 1.42
N GLY A 94 18.01 -4.68 1.53
CA GLY A 94 17.61 -3.71 0.52
C GLY A 94 18.61 -3.57 -0.62
N VAL A 95 19.92 -3.66 -0.35
CA VAL A 95 20.96 -3.53 -1.38
C VAL A 95 20.84 -4.60 -2.48
N PRO A 96 20.61 -5.89 -2.21
CA PRO A 96 20.32 -6.87 -3.26
C PRO A 96 19.12 -6.50 -4.13
N ALA A 97 18.02 -6.03 -3.54
CA ALA A 97 16.85 -5.60 -4.30
C ALA A 97 17.15 -4.40 -5.21
N VAL A 98 17.95 -3.43 -4.77
CA VAL A 98 18.40 -2.30 -5.59
C VAL A 98 19.32 -2.77 -6.72
N ALA A 99 20.22 -3.73 -6.46
CA ALA A 99 21.10 -4.33 -7.48
C ALA A 99 20.28 -5.05 -8.56
N ASP A 100 19.24 -5.80 -8.18
CA ASP A 100 18.34 -6.46 -9.13
C ASP A 100 17.59 -5.45 -10.00
N LEU A 101 17.08 -4.37 -9.43
CA LEU A 101 16.43 -3.29 -10.18
C LEU A 101 17.41 -2.63 -11.17
N ALA A 102 18.67 -2.43 -10.78
CA ALA A 102 19.70 -1.91 -11.66
C ALA A 102 19.98 -2.87 -12.82
N ALA A 103 20.15 -4.16 -12.54
CA ALA A 103 20.35 -5.20 -13.56
C ALA A 103 19.15 -5.29 -14.54
N MET A 104 17.93 -5.18 -14.05
CA MET A 104 16.72 -5.13 -14.88
C MET A 104 16.74 -3.90 -15.82
N ARG A 105 17.18 -2.73 -15.33
CA ARG A 105 17.33 -1.52 -16.17
C ARG A 105 18.37 -1.69 -17.25
N ASP A 106 19.50 -2.32 -16.94
CA ASP A 106 20.54 -2.61 -17.93
C ASP A 106 20.05 -3.61 -19.00
N ALA A 107 19.28 -4.62 -18.59
CA ALA A 107 18.65 -5.55 -19.52
C ALA A 107 17.64 -4.86 -20.47
N LEU A 108 16.89 -3.87 -20.01
CA LEU A 108 16.02 -3.07 -20.89
C LEU A 108 16.84 -2.21 -21.84
N ARG A 109 17.91 -1.56 -21.34
CA ARG A 109 18.80 -0.74 -22.16
C ARG A 109 19.43 -1.54 -23.29
N SER A 110 19.89 -2.76 -23.03
CA SER A 110 20.48 -3.65 -24.06
C SER A 110 19.48 -4.02 -25.16
N LYS A 111 18.17 -3.94 -24.87
CA LYS A 111 17.09 -4.17 -25.83
C LYS A 111 16.51 -2.88 -26.44
N ASN A 112 17.18 -1.73 -26.25
CA ASN A 112 16.70 -0.42 -26.69
C ASN A 112 15.31 -0.03 -26.12
N ILE A 113 14.99 -0.50 -24.91
CA ILE A 113 13.77 -0.16 -24.19
C ILE A 113 14.13 0.86 -23.09
N ASP A 114 13.23 1.83 -22.84
CA ASP A 114 13.46 2.84 -21.80
C ASP A 114 13.60 2.18 -20.41
N PRO A 115 14.78 2.29 -19.77
CA PRO A 115 15.03 1.69 -18.45
C PRO A 115 14.19 2.33 -17.33
N LYS A 116 13.65 3.53 -17.52
CA LYS A 116 12.77 4.20 -16.56
C LYS A 116 11.44 3.45 -16.32
N LYS A 117 11.11 2.49 -17.18
CA LYS A 117 9.95 1.61 -16.98
C LYS A 117 10.12 0.67 -15.77
N ILE A 118 11.36 0.39 -15.38
CA ILE A 118 11.66 -0.42 -14.19
C ILE A 118 11.75 0.49 -12.97
N ASN A 119 10.68 0.52 -12.20
CA ASN A 119 10.59 1.15 -10.89
C ASN A 119 9.70 0.30 -9.99
N PRO A 120 9.90 0.34 -8.67
CA PRO A 120 8.96 -0.23 -7.72
C PRO A 120 7.56 0.37 -7.90
N LEU A 121 6.52 -0.45 -7.77
CA LEU A 121 5.13 -0.01 -7.86
C LEU A 121 4.71 0.86 -6.66
N SER A 122 5.32 0.63 -5.51
CA SER A 122 5.16 1.45 -4.30
C SER A 122 6.41 2.26 -4.05
N ARG A 123 6.29 3.35 -3.31
CA ARG A 123 7.44 4.09 -2.81
C ARG A 123 8.32 3.18 -1.95
N VAL A 124 9.61 3.18 -2.21
CA VAL A 124 10.60 2.41 -1.47
C VAL A 124 11.64 3.35 -0.90
N ASP A 125 11.92 3.23 0.39
CA ASP A 125 12.99 3.92 1.08
C ASP A 125 13.97 2.88 1.64
N LEU A 126 15.26 3.04 1.31
CA LEU A 126 16.33 2.25 1.90
C LEU A 126 16.89 3.03 3.08
N VAL A 127 16.93 2.41 4.24
CA VAL A 127 17.37 3.02 5.51
C VAL A 127 18.56 2.24 6.05
N ILE A 128 19.63 2.97 6.33
CA ILE A 128 20.80 2.43 7.00
C ILE A 128 20.50 2.40 8.50
N ASP A 129 20.57 1.24 9.13
CA ASP A 129 20.25 1.03 10.56
C ASP A 129 21.50 0.72 11.43
N HIS A 130 22.68 0.83 10.84
CA HIS A 130 23.94 0.65 11.52
C HIS A 130 24.79 1.93 11.52
N SER A 131 25.87 1.95 12.29
CA SER A 131 26.82 3.06 12.32
C SER A 131 27.59 3.16 10.99
N VAL A 132 27.75 4.37 10.51
CA VAL A 132 28.57 4.69 9.33
C VAL A 132 29.64 5.73 9.70
N MET A 133 30.80 5.66 9.08
CA MET A 133 31.78 6.74 9.15
C MET A 133 31.35 7.89 8.26
N VAL A 134 31.38 9.10 8.79
CA VAL A 134 30.98 10.32 8.09
C VAL A 134 32.13 11.29 8.13
N ASP A 135 32.66 11.67 6.98
CA ASP A 135 33.81 12.60 6.88
C ASP A 135 33.38 14.04 7.16
N THR A 136 32.17 14.42 6.73
CA THR A 136 31.59 15.75 6.98
C THR A 136 30.15 15.64 7.40
N PHE A 137 29.75 16.41 8.43
CA PHE A 137 28.37 16.44 8.90
C PHE A 137 27.99 17.82 9.43
N GLY A 138 26.70 18.13 9.41
CA GLY A 138 26.12 19.34 10.05
C GLY A 138 26.61 20.66 9.45
N SER A 139 27.12 20.67 8.25
CA SER A 139 27.57 21.87 7.52
C SER A 139 26.97 21.98 6.14
N SER A 140 27.08 23.16 5.53
CA SER A 140 26.63 23.37 4.14
C SER A 140 27.47 22.60 3.10
N GLN A 141 28.54 21.94 3.52
CA GLN A 141 29.44 21.16 2.67
C GLN A 141 29.30 19.64 2.91
N SER A 142 28.36 19.21 3.76
CA SER A 142 28.09 17.79 4.07
C SER A 142 27.03 17.18 3.19
#